data_f70b5935d86ea9623a1c34978c1d8d2b
#
_entry.id   f70b5935d86ea9623a1c34978c1d8d2b
#
_cell.length_a   1.000
_cell.length_b   1.000
_cell.length_c   1.000
_cell.angle_alpha   90.00
_cell.angle_beta   90.00
_cell.angle_gamma   90.00
#
_symmetry.space_group_name_H-M   'P 1'
#
loop_
_entity.id
_entity.type
_entity.pdbx_description
1 polymer ?
#
loop_
_entity_poly.entity_id
_entity_poly.type
_entity_poly.pdbx_seq_one_letter_code
_entity_poly.pdbx_strand_id
1 'polypeptide(L)'
;MISLKNKFLGLQIAFYFLFQYNTYIMAERIIIFSGKQYSGKDTAAKIMLDLMPDFHRCAMGDIIKLTYGKEKNLTYEEIEKNKPLYRQDLINLGNWGRAQDPDYWLKKILEQDGNIMVTDVRVQHEYDVFKEAGAVTIRVEASRQTRLSRGGSLTGEDDVTEIGLDHIKDWDYIIDNNSDYDNLKNQVLRIVEELKIK
;
A
#
# COMPACT_ATOMS: atom_id res chain seq x y z
N MET A 1 -22.65 -5.47 -30.77
CA MET A 1 -22.45 -4.01 -30.84
C MET A 1 -22.16 -3.33 -29.48
N ILE A 2 -22.11 -4.08 -28.37
CA ILE A 2 -21.83 -3.57 -27.00
C ILE A 2 -20.31 -3.50 -26.71
N SER A 3 -19.48 -4.24 -27.46
CA SER A 3 -18.03 -4.41 -27.18
C SER A 3 -17.14 -3.20 -27.52
N LEU A 4 -17.48 -2.38 -28.49
CA LEU A 4 -16.65 -1.24 -28.93
C LEU A 4 -16.81 0.00 -28.04
N LYS A 5 -18.01 0.26 -27.53
CA LYS A 5 -18.25 1.40 -26.62
C LYS A 5 -17.54 1.23 -25.27
N ASN A 6 -17.50 0.00 -24.74
CA ASN A 6 -16.84 -0.27 -23.46
C ASN A 6 -15.30 -0.23 -23.59
N LYS A 7 -14.74 -0.62 -24.75
CA LYS A 7 -13.30 -0.44 -25.02
C LYS A 7 -12.91 1.03 -25.18
N PHE A 8 -13.77 1.85 -25.81
CA PHE A 8 -13.50 3.28 -25.97
C PHE A 8 -13.63 4.04 -24.64
N LEU A 9 -14.59 3.66 -23.79
CA LEU A 9 -14.75 4.24 -22.46
C LEU A 9 -13.57 3.87 -21.55
N GLY A 10 -13.11 2.63 -21.60
CA GLY A 10 -11.90 2.17 -20.88
C GLY A 10 -10.64 2.90 -21.34
N LEU A 11 -10.46 3.11 -22.63
CA LEU A 11 -9.34 3.89 -23.18
C LEU A 11 -9.40 5.39 -22.81
N GLN A 12 -10.58 5.99 -22.75
CA GLN A 12 -10.74 7.36 -22.30
C GLN A 12 -10.48 7.53 -20.81
N ILE A 13 -10.93 6.58 -19.99
CA ILE A 13 -10.66 6.57 -18.54
C ILE A 13 -9.18 6.36 -18.30
N ALA A 14 -8.53 5.39 -18.95
CA ALA A 14 -7.09 5.16 -18.86
C ALA A 14 -6.28 6.38 -19.34
N PHE A 15 -6.72 7.04 -20.42
CA PHE A 15 -6.06 8.25 -20.93
C PHE A 15 -6.23 9.46 -20.00
N TYR A 16 -7.41 9.60 -19.36
CA TYR A 16 -7.69 10.65 -18.37
C TYR A 16 -6.86 10.43 -17.10
N PHE A 17 -6.77 9.20 -16.64
CA PHE A 17 -5.94 8.81 -15.49
C PHE A 17 -4.44 8.99 -15.78
N LEU A 18 -3.94 8.51 -16.92
CA LEU A 18 -2.56 8.72 -17.36
C LEU A 18 -2.20 10.22 -17.41
N PHE A 19 -3.15 11.09 -17.84
CA PHE A 19 -2.91 12.53 -17.88
C PHE A 19 -2.97 13.17 -16.48
N GLN A 20 -3.82 12.67 -15.59
CA GLN A 20 -4.01 13.23 -14.25
C GLN A 20 -2.86 12.83 -13.28
N TYR A 21 -2.31 11.62 -13.40
CA TYR A 21 -1.27 11.10 -12.50
C TYR A 21 0.12 11.08 -13.09
N ASN A 22 0.27 10.99 -14.42
CA ASN A 22 1.59 10.93 -15.07
C ASN A 22 2.46 12.18 -14.83
N THR A 23 1.86 13.31 -14.45
CA THR A 23 2.56 14.53 -14.05
C THR A 23 3.15 14.44 -12.63
N TYR A 24 2.71 13.47 -11.82
CA TYR A 24 3.10 13.31 -10.41
C TYR A 24 3.94 12.06 -10.16
N ILE A 25 4.03 11.11 -11.12
CA ILE A 25 4.79 9.87 -10.90
C ILE A 25 6.26 10.18 -11.10
N MET A 26 7.00 10.27 -9.99
CA MET A 26 8.46 10.35 -9.93
C MET A 26 9.09 9.01 -9.53
N ALA A 27 8.29 8.12 -8.91
CA ALA A 27 8.73 6.80 -8.55
C ALA A 27 9.10 5.98 -9.79
N GLU A 28 10.31 5.40 -9.80
CA GLU A 28 10.82 4.60 -10.92
C GLU A 28 10.19 3.21 -10.97
N ARG A 29 10.07 2.56 -9.81
CA ARG A 29 9.43 1.26 -9.62
C ARG A 29 8.57 1.29 -8.37
N ILE A 30 7.39 0.70 -8.46
CA ILE A 30 6.42 0.68 -7.36
C ILE A 30 6.08 -0.77 -7.05
N ILE A 31 6.17 -1.16 -5.79
CA ILE A 31 5.63 -2.42 -5.27
C ILE A 31 4.61 -2.07 -4.21
N ILE A 32 3.42 -2.64 -4.28
CA ILE A 32 2.40 -2.44 -3.25
C ILE A 32 2.10 -3.72 -2.49
N PHE A 33 1.94 -3.58 -1.18
CA PHE A 33 1.48 -4.65 -0.30
C PHE A 33 0.09 -4.37 0.23
N SER A 34 -0.74 -5.40 0.22
CA SER A 34 -2.02 -5.43 0.88
C SER A 34 -2.19 -6.70 1.71
N GLY A 35 -3.08 -6.67 2.66
CA GLY A 35 -3.40 -7.79 3.54
C GLY A 35 -4.11 -7.33 4.80
N LYS A 36 -4.95 -8.20 5.34
CA LYS A 36 -5.73 -7.94 6.56
C LYS A 36 -4.83 -7.76 7.79
N GLN A 37 -5.40 -7.22 8.84
CA GLN A 37 -4.75 -7.09 10.15
C GLN A 37 -4.13 -8.43 10.58
N TYR A 38 -2.85 -8.41 10.99
CA TYR A 38 -2.05 -9.57 11.39
C TYR A 38 -1.85 -10.64 10.30
N SER A 39 -2.08 -10.34 9.02
CA SER A 39 -1.75 -11.25 7.92
C SER A 39 -0.22 -11.47 7.77
N GLY A 40 0.60 -10.56 8.30
CA GLY A 40 2.06 -10.58 8.16
C GLY A 40 2.60 -9.77 7.00
N LYS A 41 1.77 -8.90 6.38
CA LYS A 41 2.20 -8.05 5.26
C LYS A 41 3.42 -7.18 5.60
N ASP A 42 3.49 -6.62 6.81
CA ASP A 42 4.61 -5.77 7.22
C ASP A 42 5.90 -6.59 7.37
N THR A 43 5.80 -7.85 7.81
CA THR A 43 6.93 -8.79 7.87
C THR A 43 7.40 -9.17 6.46
N ALA A 44 6.47 -9.48 5.54
CA ALA A 44 6.79 -9.79 4.16
C ALA A 44 7.46 -8.60 3.45
N ALA A 45 6.92 -7.39 3.62
CA ALA A 45 7.49 -6.16 3.08
C ALA A 45 8.89 -5.89 3.65
N LYS A 46 9.11 -6.11 4.96
CA LYS A 46 10.42 -5.96 5.58
C LYS A 46 11.44 -6.94 4.99
N ILE A 47 11.09 -8.22 4.85
CA ILE A 47 11.97 -9.21 4.22
C ILE A 47 12.32 -8.78 2.79
N MET A 48 11.34 -8.29 2.03
CA MET A 48 11.58 -7.84 0.66
C MET A 48 12.48 -6.61 0.60
N LEU A 49 12.31 -5.63 1.50
CA LEU A 49 13.18 -4.46 1.60
C LEU A 49 14.62 -4.83 1.93
N ASP A 50 14.83 -5.80 2.84
CA ASP A 50 16.17 -6.29 3.20
C ASP A 50 16.88 -6.96 1.98
N LEU A 51 16.11 -7.50 1.01
CA LEU A 51 16.61 -8.15 -0.22
C LEU A 51 16.71 -7.20 -1.43
N MET A 52 16.06 -6.05 -1.36
CA MET A 52 15.98 -5.03 -2.42
C MET A 52 16.36 -3.66 -1.84
N PRO A 53 17.65 -3.43 -1.53
CA PRO A 53 18.10 -2.23 -0.82
C PRO A 53 17.98 -0.94 -1.64
N ASP A 54 17.70 -1.03 -2.93
CA ASP A 54 17.34 0.07 -3.83
C ASP A 54 15.90 0.55 -3.66
N PHE A 55 15.06 -0.18 -2.90
CA PHE A 55 13.71 0.24 -2.54
C PHE A 55 13.69 0.87 -1.15
N HIS A 56 12.83 1.86 -0.97
CA HIS A 56 12.51 2.38 0.35
C HIS A 56 11.03 2.20 0.67
N ARG A 57 10.72 2.03 1.95
CA ARG A 57 9.36 1.90 2.42
C ARG A 57 8.65 3.25 2.34
N CYS A 58 7.44 3.24 1.79
CA CYS A 58 6.52 4.35 1.81
C CYS A 58 5.16 3.87 2.34
N ALA A 59 4.52 4.67 3.16
CA ALA A 59 3.17 4.39 3.63
C ALA A 59 2.40 5.71 3.76
N MET A 60 1.10 5.70 3.47
CA MET A 60 0.27 6.89 3.57
C MET A 60 0.31 7.47 4.99
N GLY A 61 0.26 6.61 6.00
CA GLY A 61 0.39 7.00 7.39
C GLY A 61 1.73 7.67 7.72
N ASP A 62 2.81 7.30 7.03
CA ASP A 62 4.13 7.91 7.24
C ASP A 62 4.20 9.29 6.59
N ILE A 63 3.65 9.45 5.39
CA ILE A 63 3.55 10.76 4.72
C ILE A 63 2.76 11.75 5.58
N ILE A 64 1.65 11.32 6.18
CA ILE A 64 0.86 12.15 7.10
C ILE A 64 1.69 12.57 8.31
N LYS A 65 2.45 11.64 8.94
CA LYS A 65 3.33 11.94 10.08
C LYS A 65 4.46 12.89 9.72
N LEU A 66 5.11 12.67 8.58
CA LEU A 66 6.17 13.56 8.10
C LEU A 66 5.63 14.97 7.82
N THR A 67 4.44 15.08 7.23
CA THR A 67 3.78 16.36 6.99
C THR A 67 3.45 17.06 8.31
N TYR A 68 2.86 16.33 9.26
CA TYR A 68 2.56 16.83 10.60
C TYR A 68 3.83 17.27 11.34
N GLY A 69 4.86 16.43 11.31
CA GLY A 69 6.15 16.73 11.95
C GLY A 69 6.79 17.99 11.41
N LYS A 70 6.75 18.20 10.09
CA LYS A 70 7.24 19.43 9.47
C LYS A 70 6.48 20.67 9.94
N GLU A 71 5.17 20.59 10.09
CA GLU A 71 4.34 21.71 10.58
C GLU A 71 4.57 21.99 12.07
N LYS A 72 4.80 20.96 12.88
CA LYS A 72 4.94 21.06 14.34
C LYS A 72 6.38 21.11 14.83
N ASN A 73 7.36 21.03 13.93
CA ASN A 73 8.79 20.92 14.24
C ASN A 73 9.12 19.70 15.11
N LEU A 74 8.52 18.54 14.75
CA LEU A 74 8.70 17.24 15.41
C LEU A 74 9.36 16.25 14.46
N THR A 75 10.19 15.36 14.97
CA THR A 75 10.75 14.26 14.19
C THR A 75 9.73 13.11 14.04
N TYR A 76 9.94 12.26 13.04
CA TYR A 76 9.13 11.06 12.85
C TYR A 76 9.18 10.13 14.08
N GLU A 77 10.36 9.96 14.66
CA GLU A 77 10.60 9.13 15.84
C GLU A 77 9.88 9.64 17.08
N GLU A 78 9.84 10.98 17.28
CA GLU A 78 9.08 11.59 18.36
C GLU A 78 7.59 11.34 18.23
N ILE A 79 7.05 11.43 17.00
CA ILE A 79 5.65 11.16 16.71
C ILE A 79 5.32 9.68 16.93
N GLU A 80 6.16 8.76 16.46
CA GLU A 80 5.93 7.31 16.64
C GLU A 80 6.01 6.91 18.12
N LYS A 81 7.00 7.41 18.85
CA LYS A 81 7.15 7.14 20.27
C LYS A 81 5.95 7.62 21.10
N ASN A 82 5.34 8.73 20.69
CA ASN A 82 4.23 9.37 21.39
C ASN A 82 2.92 9.30 20.58
N LYS A 83 2.76 8.30 19.72
CA LYS A 83 1.64 8.15 18.80
C LYS A 83 0.25 8.31 19.42
N PRO A 84 -0.03 7.81 20.64
CA PRO A 84 -1.32 8.05 21.28
C PRO A 84 -1.64 9.53 21.50
N LEU A 85 -0.62 10.36 21.80
CA LEU A 85 -0.76 11.80 22.01
C LEU A 85 -1.16 12.53 20.72
N TYR A 86 -0.56 12.16 19.60
CA TYR A 86 -0.74 12.81 18.30
C TYR A 86 -1.83 12.16 17.43
N ARG A 87 -2.41 11.04 17.87
CA ARG A 87 -3.32 10.24 17.05
C ARG A 87 -4.47 11.04 16.45
N GLN A 88 -5.11 11.91 17.26
CA GLN A 88 -6.26 12.68 16.80
C GLN A 88 -5.84 13.72 15.75
N ASP A 89 -4.71 14.38 15.96
CA ASP A 89 -4.17 15.38 15.02
C ASP A 89 -3.81 14.75 13.69
N LEU A 90 -3.19 13.56 13.71
CA LEU A 90 -2.85 12.80 12.49
C LEU A 90 -4.10 12.38 11.72
N ILE A 91 -5.17 11.97 12.42
CA ILE A 91 -6.46 11.66 11.80
C ILE A 91 -7.05 12.92 11.16
N ASN A 92 -7.04 14.04 11.88
CA ASN A 92 -7.57 15.32 11.40
C ASN A 92 -6.80 15.80 10.15
N LEU A 93 -5.47 15.72 10.17
CA LEU A 93 -4.64 16.07 9.01
C LEU A 93 -4.89 15.13 7.81
N GLY A 94 -5.01 13.83 8.06
CA GLY A 94 -5.36 12.85 7.04
C GLY A 94 -6.71 13.16 6.38
N ASN A 95 -7.71 13.49 7.17
CA ASN A 95 -9.04 13.87 6.69
C ASN A 95 -9.04 15.22 5.97
N TRP A 96 -8.26 16.19 6.46
CA TRP A 96 -8.10 17.49 5.80
C TRP A 96 -7.55 17.31 4.38
N GLY A 97 -6.49 16.52 4.20
CA GLY A 97 -5.92 16.27 2.87
C GLY A 97 -6.94 15.65 1.92
N ARG A 98 -7.68 14.62 2.36
CA ARG A 98 -8.73 13.98 1.55
C ARG A 98 -9.90 14.91 1.22
N ALA A 99 -10.20 15.90 2.08
CA ALA A 99 -11.22 16.89 1.80
C ALA A 99 -10.79 17.93 0.77
N GLN A 100 -9.47 18.18 0.62
CA GLN A 100 -8.94 19.02 -0.44
C GLN A 100 -8.95 18.28 -1.79
N ASP A 101 -8.49 17.04 -1.77
CA ASP A 101 -8.40 16.17 -2.94
C ASP A 101 -8.42 14.71 -2.44
N PRO A 102 -9.33 13.84 -2.89
CA PRO A 102 -9.35 12.42 -2.51
C PRO A 102 -7.99 11.73 -2.70
N ASP A 103 -7.20 12.19 -3.66
CA ASP A 103 -5.89 11.65 -4.03
C ASP A 103 -4.70 12.40 -3.40
N TYR A 104 -4.96 13.35 -2.52
CA TYR A 104 -3.92 14.21 -1.94
C TYR A 104 -2.72 13.42 -1.41
N TRP A 105 -2.96 12.36 -0.64
CA TRP A 105 -1.91 11.53 -0.06
C TRP A 105 -1.31 10.54 -1.05
N LEU A 106 -2.12 10.02 -1.99
CA LEU A 106 -1.64 9.15 -3.08
C LEU A 106 -0.67 9.89 -4.00
N LYS A 107 -1.00 11.12 -4.38
CA LYS A 107 -0.10 11.98 -5.16
C LYS A 107 1.24 12.19 -4.44
N LYS A 108 1.22 12.46 -3.14
CA LYS A 108 2.46 12.60 -2.34
C LYS A 108 3.29 11.32 -2.25
N ILE A 109 2.68 10.15 -2.32
CA ILE A 109 3.40 8.87 -2.44
C ILE A 109 4.03 8.74 -3.83
N LEU A 110 3.28 9.04 -4.88
CA LEU A 110 3.76 8.93 -6.27
C LEU A 110 4.85 9.97 -6.61
N GLU A 111 4.90 11.09 -5.88
CA GLU A 111 5.94 12.12 -5.97
C GLU A 111 7.28 11.71 -5.30
N GLN A 112 7.34 10.56 -4.61
CA GLN A 112 8.59 10.09 -4.01
C GLN A 112 9.56 9.63 -5.10
N ASP A 113 10.83 10.03 -4.98
CA ASP A 113 11.89 9.64 -5.91
C ASP A 113 12.32 8.18 -5.72
N GLY A 114 12.78 7.55 -6.81
CA GLY A 114 13.38 6.21 -6.80
C GLY A 114 12.37 5.08 -6.67
N ASN A 115 12.80 3.95 -6.14
CA ASN A 115 11.98 2.74 -6.03
C ASN A 115 11.24 2.73 -4.70
N ILE A 116 9.91 2.64 -4.74
CA ILE A 116 9.07 2.69 -3.53
C ILE A 116 8.33 1.37 -3.27
N MET A 117 8.18 1.05 -1.98
CA MET A 117 7.39 -0.07 -1.51
C MET A 117 6.28 0.43 -0.58
N VAL A 118 5.04 0.45 -1.09
CA VAL A 118 3.87 0.95 -0.37
C VAL A 118 3.23 -0.18 0.43
N THR A 119 3.18 -0.05 1.76
CA THR A 119 2.86 -1.16 2.66
C THR A 119 1.48 -1.11 3.29
N ASP A 120 0.66 -0.12 2.96
CA ASP A 120 -0.64 0.11 3.60
C ASP A 120 -1.80 0.35 2.61
N VAL A 121 -1.75 -0.26 1.42
CA VAL A 121 -2.85 -0.20 0.44
C VAL A 121 -4.03 -1.04 0.95
N ARG A 122 -5.22 -0.40 1.05
CA ARG A 122 -6.37 -0.99 1.75
C ARG A 122 -7.70 -0.88 1.03
N VAL A 123 -7.86 0.09 0.12
CA VAL A 123 -9.13 0.33 -0.56
C VAL A 123 -8.97 0.28 -2.07
N GLN A 124 -10.09 0.01 -2.77
CA GLN A 124 -10.10 -0.19 -4.22
C GLN A 124 -9.45 0.96 -4.98
N HIS A 125 -9.79 2.20 -4.64
CA HIS A 125 -9.27 3.37 -5.32
C HIS A 125 -7.73 3.48 -5.24
N GLU A 126 -7.14 3.19 -4.07
CA GLU A 126 -5.68 3.14 -3.90
C GLU A 126 -5.05 2.05 -4.78
N TYR A 127 -5.65 0.85 -4.79
CA TYR A 127 -5.21 -0.25 -5.63
C TYR A 127 -5.21 0.12 -7.11
N ASP A 128 -6.32 0.70 -7.60
CA ASP A 128 -6.49 1.08 -9.00
C ASP A 128 -5.42 2.11 -9.42
N VAL A 129 -5.22 3.16 -8.61
CA VAL A 129 -4.20 4.19 -8.88
C VAL A 129 -2.80 3.60 -8.98
N PHE A 130 -2.39 2.73 -8.04
CA PHE A 130 -1.08 2.10 -8.11
C PHE A 130 -0.96 1.09 -9.25
N LYS A 131 -2.01 0.31 -9.52
CA LYS A 131 -2.04 -0.65 -10.64
C LYS A 131 -1.89 0.08 -11.99
N GLU A 132 -2.57 1.21 -12.18
CA GLU A 132 -2.43 2.04 -13.37
C GLU A 132 -1.07 2.73 -13.46
N ALA A 133 -0.45 3.06 -12.33
CA ALA A 133 0.94 3.54 -12.27
C ALA A 133 1.98 2.43 -12.57
N GLY A 134 1.55 1.20 -12.88
CA GLY A 134 2.43 0.08 -13.21
C GLY A 134 3.02 -0.62 -11.99
N ALA A 135 2.43 -0.47 -10.82
CA ALA A 135 2.90 -1.13 -9.61
C ALA A 135 2.77 -2.65 -9.69
N VAL A 136 3.78 -3.35 -9.15
CA VAL A 136 3.68 -4.77 -8.82
C VAL A 136 2.82 -4.92 -7.56
N THR A 137 1.79 -5.74 -7.64
CA THR A 137 0.79 -5.89 -6.59
C THR A 137 0.95 -7.20 -5.83
N ILE A 138 1.10 -7.12 -4.49
CA ILE A 138 1.31 -8.28 -3.63
C ILE A 138 0.24 -8.33 -2.53
N ARG A 139 -0.49 -9.44 -2.47
CA ARG A 139 -1.45 -9.73 -1.41
C ARG A 139 -0.87 -10.73 -0.42
N VAL A 140 -0.88 -10.41 0.88
CA VAL A 140 -0.49 -11.36 1.94
C VAL A 140 -1.75 -11.84 2.66
N GLU A 141 -2.00 -13.13 2.56
CA GLU A 141 -3.17 -13.78 3.13
C GLU A 141 -2.81 -14.67 4.32
N ALA A 142 -3.65 -14.64 5.32
CA ALA A 142 -3.62 -15.57 6.44
C ALA A 142 -5.04 -15.83 6.94
N SER A 143 -5.33 -17.06 7.36
CA SER A 143 -6.62 -17.44 7.90
C SER A 143 -6.97 -16.59 9.13
N ARG A 144 -8.25 -16.44 9.39
CA ARG A 144 -8.70 -15.72 10.59
C ARG A 144 -8.09 -16.31 11.88
N GLN A 145 -8.00 -17.65 11.95
CA GLN A 145 -7.39 -18.35 13.08
C GLN A 145 -5.91 -17.99 13.24
N THR A 146 -5.15 -17.98 12.14
CA THR A 146 -3.73 -17.59 12.14
C THR A 146 -3.55 -16.14 12.57
N ARG A 147 -4.39 -15.23 12.09
CA ARG A 147 -4.35 -13.83 12.47
C ARG A 147 -4.66 -13.60 13.95
N LEU A 148 -5.64 -14.30 14.50
CA LEU A 148 -5.96 -14.26 15.93
C LEU A 148 -4.81 -14.77 16.80
N SER A 149 -4.14 -15.86 16.39
CA SER A 149 -3.00 -16.39 17.15
C SER A 149 -1.80 -15.42 17.21
N ARG A 150 -1.68 -14.50 16.25
CA ARG A 150 -0.62 -13.49 16.18
C ARG A 150 -0.95 -12.20 16.92
N GLY A 151 -2.18 -11.74 16.82
CA GLY A 151 -2.61 -10.43 17.32
C GLY A 151 -3.47 -10.46 18.57
N GLY A 152 -3.96 -11.62 18.98
CA GLY A 152 -4.83 -11.81 20.14
C GLY A 152 -6.27 -11.35 19.90
N SER A 153 -6.50 -10.20 19.29
CA SER A 153 -7.84 -9.69 18.94
C SER A 153 -7.83 -9.02 17.57
N LEU A 154 -8.92 -9.19 16.82
CA LEU A 154 -9.15 -8.49 15.56
C LEU A 154 -10.24 -7.44 15.79
N THR A 155 -10.00 -6.23 15.33
CA THR A 155 -10.92 -5.10 15.48
C THR A 155 -11.32 -4.57 14.12
N GLY A 156 -12.60 -4.20 13.95
CA GLY A 156 -13.09 -3.63 12.69
C GLY A 156 -12.98 -4.58 11.50
N GLU A 157 -13.22 -5.87 11.70
CA GLU A 157 -13.08 -6.87 10.62
C GLU A 157 -14.01 -6.59 9.42
N ASP A 158 -15.11 -5.85 9.63
CA ASP A 158 -16.06 -5.43 8.58
C ASP A 158 -15.74 -4.02 8.03
N ASP A 159 -14.71 -3.37 8.53
CA ASP A 159 -14.29 -2.04 8.04
C ASP A 159 -13.80 -2.12 6.60
N VAL A 160 -14.09 -1.09 5.81
CA VAL A 160 -13.66 -1.01 4.41
C VAL A 160 -12.15 -1.17 4.24
N THR A 161 -11.35 -0.77 5.22
CA THR A 161 -9.89 -0.94 5.20
C THR A 161 -9.43 -2.39 5.44
N GLU A 162 -10.32 -3.27 5.89
CA GLU A 162 -10.04 -4.70 6.07
C GLU A 162 -10.61 -5.57 4.94
N ILE A 163 -11.80 -5.20 4.40
CA ILE A 163 -12.50 -6.02 3.39
C ILE A 163 -12.49 -5.39 1.98
N GLY A 164 -12.09 -4.13 1.84
CA GLY A 164 -12.22 -3.37 0.60
C GLY A 164 -11.52 -3.97 -0.62
N LEU A 165 -10.54 -4.84 -0.41
CA LEU A 165 -9.79 -5.52 -1.48
C LEU A 165 -10.02 -7.05 -1.55
N ASP A 166 -10.99 -7.60 -0.82
CA ASP A 166 -11.24 -9.04 -0.80
C ASP A 166 -11.81 -9.58 -2.12
N HIS A 167 -12.41 -8.70 -2.91
CA HIS A 167 -12.98 -9.06 -4.22
C HIS A 167 -11.95 -9.05 -5.36
N ILE A 168 -10.76 -8.46 -5.15
CA ILE A 168 -9.68 -8.43 -6.14
C ILE A 168 -9.08 -9.83 -6.33
N LYS A 169 -8.94 -10.26 -7.58
CA LYS A 169 -8.42 -11.58 -7.94
C LYS A 169 -7.17 -11.52 -8.83
N ASP A 170 -6.84 -10.35 -9.37
CA ASP A 170 -5.76 -10.14 -10.34
C ASP A 170 -4.48 -9.56 -9.70
N TRP A 171 -4.18 -10.00 -8.47
CA TRP A 171 -2.90 -9.73 -7.83
C TRP A 171 -1.75 -10.36 -8.63
N ASP A 172 -0.64 -9.64 -8.82
CA ASP A 172 0.53 -10.21 -9.47
C ASP A 172 1.15 -11.33 -8.62
N TYR A 173 1.08 -11.19 -7.28
CA TYR A 173 1.52 -12.22 -6.33
C TYR A 173 0.57 -12.33 -5.14
N ILE A 174 0.33 -13.56 -4.71
CA ILE A 174 -0.37 -13.89 -3.46
C ILE A 174 0.57 -14.70 -2.59
N ILE A 175 0.82 -14.23 -1.36
CA ILE A 175 1.62 -14.91 -0.35
C ILE A 175 0.67 -15.56 0.65
N ASP A 176 0.68 -16.89 0.74
CA ASP A 176 0.00 -17.63 1.80
C ASP A 176 0.87 -17.68 3.06
N ASN A 177 0.48 -16.91 4.06
CA ASN A 177 1.19 -16.81 5.33
C ASN A 177 0.44 -17.54 6.47
N ASN A 178 0.06 -18.80 6.25
CA ASN A 178 -0.54 -19.66 7.26
C ASN A 178 0.47 -20.57 7.98
N SER A 179 1.70 -20.62 7.49
CA SER A 179 2.80 -21.42 8.02
C SER A 179 3.76 -20.57 8.88
N ASP A 180 5.00 -21.02 8.99
CA ASP A 180 6.07 -20.40 9.74
C ASP A 180 6.79 -19.27 8.98
N TYR A 181 7.73 -18.64 9.66
CA TYR A 181 8.52 -17.54 9.12
C TYR A 181 9.41 -17.97 7.93
N ASP A 182 9.95 -19.19 7.93
CA ASP A 182 10.81 -19.66 6.86
C ASP A 182 10.02 -19.88 5.57
N ASN A 183 8.78 -20.36 5.66
CA ASN A 183 7.88 -20.46 4.52
C ASN A 183 7.55 -19.07 3.95
N LEU A 184 7.22 -18.10 4.78
CA LEU A 184 7.00 -16.72 4.37
C LEU A 184 8.23 -16.16 3.65
N LYS A 185 9.41 -16.32 4.24
CA LYS A 185 10.67 -15.85 3.66
C LYS A 185 10.96 -16.49 2.31
N ASN A 186 10.73 -17.79 2.17
CA ASN A 186 10.95 -18.50 0.91
C ASN A 186 10.00 -18.03 -0.22
N GLN A 187 8.75 -17.71 0.11
CA GLN A 187 7.81 -17.13 -0.86
C GLN A 187 8.29 -15.74 -1.31
N VAL A 188 8.71 -14.88 -0.38
CA VAL A 188 9.24 -13.55 -0.70
C VAL A 188 10.51 -13.66 -1.55
N LEU A 189 11.44 -14.57 -1.23
CA LEU A 189 12.65 -14.80 -2.02
C LEU A 189 12.34 -15.14 -3.48
N ARG A 190 11.39 -16.04 -3.75
CA ARG A 190 10.96 -16.40 -5.12
C ARG A 190 10.42 -15.18 -5.87
N ILE A 191 9.58 -14.36 -5.23
CA ILE A 191 9.05 -13.13 -5.84
C ILE A 191 10.19 -12.18 -6.19
N VAL A 192 11.15 -11.99 -5.29
CA VAL A 192 12.31 -11.10 -5.53
C VAL A 192 13.16 -11.61 -6.69
N GLU A 193 13.39 -12.91 -6.80
CA GLU A 193 14.12 -13.53 -7.92
C GLU A 193 13.41 -13.24 -9.25
N GLU A 194 12.10 -13.44 -9.31
CA GLU A 194 11.29 -13.16 -10.51
C GLU A 194 11.31 -11.67 -10.91
N LEU A 195 11.28 -10.76 -9.92
CA LEU A 195 11.32 -9.31 -10.15
C LEU A 195 12.68 -8.80 -10.61
N LYS A 196 13.78 -9.52 -10.33
CA LYS A 196 15.13 -9.16 -10.78
C LYS A 196 15.41 -9.60 -12.23
N ILE A 197 14.63 -10.52 -12.76
CA ILE A 197 14.79 -11.07 -14.12
C ILE A 197 14.00 -10.22 -15.14
N LYS A 198 12.99 -9.49 -14.70
CA LYS A 198 12.15 -8.59 -15.51
C LYS A 198 12.77 -7.21 -15.58
#